data_625002b3b458003bc931927e28a6d6d5
#
_entry.id   625002b3b458003bc931927e28a6d6d5
#
_cell.length_a   1.000
_cell.length_b   1.000
_cell.length_c   1.000
_cell.angle_alpha   90.00
_cell.angle_beta   90.00
_cell.angle_gamma   90.00
#
_symmetry.space_group_name_H-M   'P 1'
#
loop_
_entity.id
_entity.type
_entity.pdbx_description
1 polymer ?
#
loop_
_entity_poly.entity_id
_entity_poly.type
_entity_poly.pdbx_seq_one_letter_code
_entity_poly.pdbx_strand_id
1 'polypeptide(L)'
;GQIVDRYGKDIPGGADLATLLRQTHEIEGLERIRFLTSHPNWMNEALLEAVAALPKVMPHIEVPIQAGDDAVLENMKRGYTADDYRRLIAKIRGRLNSGFPGVSIATDIIVGFPGETEAQFQRTYDLLEELRLDVAHLARYSPRPGTVAQRRMEDDVPAEVKLERFRRLETLQEQIAGEINAGYLGQTVPVLFEAKVKERWKGRTETNKLVFVESTEDLQGQVRMVHIHWTG
;
A
#
# COMPACT_ATOMS: atom_id res chain seq x y z
N GLY A 1 -7.40 -5.84 -12.45
CA GLY A 1 -6.38 -5.88 -11.41
C GLY A 1 -6.21 -7.30 -10.90
N GLN A 2 -5.01 -7.68 -10.69
CA GLN A 2 -4.72 -8.99 -10.13
C GLN A 2 -4.76 -8.86 -8.61
N ILE A 3 -5.62 -9.62 -7.98
CA ILE A 3 -5.80 -9.63 -6.53
C ILE A 3 -5.07 -10.87 -6.02
N VAL A 4 -3.86 -10.68 -5.50
CA VAL A 4 -2.95 -11.78 -5.15
C VAL A 4 -3.47 -12.64 -3.98
N ASP A 5 -4.21 -12.07 -3.06
CA ASP A 5 -4.83 -12.78 -1.94
C ASP A 5 -6.00 -13.71 -2.32
N ARG A 6 -6.36 -13.73 -3.62
CA ARG A 6 -7.21 -14.80 -4.21
C ARG A 6 -6.43 -16.01 -4.73
N TYR A 7 -5.12 -16.03 -4.62
CA TYR A 7 -4.31 -17.15 -5.10
C TYR A 7 -4.86 -18.50 -4.61
N GLY A 8 -4.99 -19.43 -5.54
CA GLY A 8 -5.43 -20.80 -5.27
C GLY A 8 -6.91 -21.01 -4.96
N LYS A 9 -7.72 -19.94 -4.84
CA LYS A 9 -9.17 -20.08 -4.50
C LYS A 9 -10.03 -20.68 -5.60
N ASP A 10 -9.52 -20.70 -6.83
CA ASP A 10 -10.15 -21.32 -8.00
C ASP A 10 -9.78 -22.79 -8.17
N ILE A 11 -8.88 -23.32 -7.34
CA ILE A 11 -8.43 -24.71 -7.38
C ILE A 11 -8.95 -25.43 -6.12
N PRO A 12 -9.84 -26.41 -6.22
CA PRO A 12 -10.30 -27.20 -5.07
C PRO A 12 -9.13 -27.86 -4.35
N GLY A 13 -8.96 -27.56 -3.04
CA GLY A 13 -7.82 -28.02 -2.24
C GLY A 13 -6.47 -27.37 -2.60
N GLY A 14 -6.48 -26.32 -3.43
CA GLY A 14 -5.28 -25.58 -3.79
C GLY A 14 -4.67 -24.81 -2.62
N ALA A 15 -3.36 -24.56 -2.71
CA ALA A 15 -2.64 -23.75 -1.74
C ALA A 15 -3.12 -22.29 -1.83
N ASP A 16 -3.41 -21.66 -0.69
CA ASP A 16 -3.67 -20.23 -0.60
C ASP A 16 -2.37 -19.40 -0.58
N LEU A 17 -2.48 -18.07 -0.59
CA LEU A 17 -1.33 -17.19 -0.55
C LEU A 17 -0.48 -17.40 0.72
N ALA A 18 -1.10 -17.64 1.87
CA ALA A 18 -0.37 -17.89 3.11
C ALA A 18 0.49 -19.16 3.01
N THR A 19 -0.04 -20.21 2.41
CA THR A 19 0.69 -21.46 2.12
C THR A 19 1.81 -21.22 1.12
N LEU A 20 1.56 -20.46 0.05
CA LEU A 20 2.59 -20.09 -0.92
C LEU A 20 3.74 -19.32 -0.27
N LEU A 21 3.42 -18.35 0.60
CA LEU A 21 4.45 -17.57 1.32
C LEU A 21 5.31 -18.47 2.22
N ARG A 22 4.70 -19.44 2.93
CA ARG A 22 5.45 -20.43 3.74
C ARG A 22 6.40 -21.27 2.87
N GLN A 23 5.93 -21.78 1.75
CA GLN A 23 6.75 -22.57 0.83
C GLN A 23 7.87 -21.74 0.21
N THR A 24 7.57 -20.50 -0.23
CA THR A 24 8.56 -19.60 -0.81
C THR A 24 9.60 -19.18 0.21
N HIS A 25 9.22 -19.04 1.48
CA HIS A 25 10.12 -18.69 2.58
C HIS A 25 11.26 -19.70 2.75
N GLU A 26 11.02 -20.99 2.47
CA GLU A 26 12.03 -22.06 2.58
C GLU A 26 13.08 -22.03 1.47
N ILE A 27 12.90 -21.25 0.42
CA ILE A 27 13.87 -21.16 -0.69
C ILE A 27 15.18 -20.55 -0.18
N GLU A 28 16.26 -21.30 -0.33
CA GLU A 28 17.60 -20.88 0.05
C GLU A 28 18.08 -19.73 -0.85
N GLY A 29 18.80 -18.76 -0.27
CA GLY A 29 19.30 -17.58 -0.99
C GLY A 29 18.24 -16.49 -1.27
N LEU A 30 16.98 -16.73 -0.93
CA LEU A 30 15.94 -15.69 -1.00
C LEU A 30 15.97 -14.82 0.26
N GLU A 31 16.23 -13.53 0.08
CA GLU A 31 16.35 -12.58 1.20
C GLU A 31 15.02 -11.95 1.60
N ARG A 32 14.19 -11.53 0.64
CA ARG A 32 12.94 -10.80 0.89
C ARG A 32 11.82 -11.24 -0.04
N ILE A 33 10.63 -11.36 0.53
CA ILE A 33 9.38 -11.64 -0.20
C ILE A 33 8.46 -10.45 0.00
N ARG A 34 7.90 -9.94 -1.08
CA ARG A 34 6.82 -8.95 -1.09
C ARG A 34 5.69 -9.42 -1.98
N PHE A 35 4.48 -9.10 -1.61
CA PHE A 35 3.30 -9.27 -2.45
C PHE A 35 2.55 -7.96 -2.53
N LEU A 36 1.91 -7.72 -3.65
CA LEU A 36 1.23 -6.47 -3.95
C LEU A 36 -0.25 -6.76 -4.27
N THR A 37 -1.09 -5.73 -4.11
CA THR A 37 -2.48 -5.74 -4.60
C THR A 37 -3.36 -6.78 -3.90
N SER A 38 -3.57 -6.58 -2.60
CA SER A 38 -4.58 -7.31 -1.82
C SER A 38 -5.97 -6.68 -1.97
N HIS A 39 -7.01 -7.41 -1.60
CA HIS A 39 -8.36 -6.87 -1.53
C HIS A 39 -8.85 -6.86 -0.07
N PRO A 40 -9.51 -5.80 0.42
CA PRO A 40 -9.92 -5.71 1.83
C PRO A 40 -10.69 -6.93 2.34
N ASN A 41 -11.58 -7.51 1.53
CA ASN A 41 -12.40 -8.66 1.92
C ASN A 41 -11.63 -9.98 2.02
N TRP A 42 -10.37 -10.03 1.57
CA TRP A 42 -9.62 -11.29 1.49
C TRP A 42 -8.33 -11.30 2.30
N MET A 43 -7.98 -10.17 2.92
CA MET A 43 -6.92 -10.07 3.90
C MET A 43 -7.37 -10.80 5.19
N ASN A 44 -7.19 -12.12 5.20
CA ASN A 44 -7.62 -13.00 6.27
C ASN A 44 -6.56 -13.17 7.37
N GLU A 45 -6.95 -13.81 8.48
CA GLU A 45 -6.07 -14.04 9.63
C GLU A 45 -4.85 -14.89 9.24
N ALA A 46 -5.04 -15.97 8.48
CA ALA A 46 -3.96 -16.88 8.09
C ALA A 46 -2.85 -16.15 7.27
N LEU A 47 -3.23 -15.17 6.43
CA LEU A 47 -2.28 -14.35 5.69
C LEU A 47 -1.52 -13.40 6.62
N LEU A 48 -2.22 -12.73 7.55
CA LEU A 48 -1.58 -11.84 8.52
C LEU A 48 -0.64 -12.61 9.45
N GLU A 49 -1.02 -13.80 9.91
CA GLU A 49 -0.15 -14.70 10.69
C GLU A 49 1.08 -15.13 9.88
N ALA A 50 0.93 -15.45 8.60
CA ALA A 50 2.07 -15.79 7.75
C ALA A 50 3.04 -14.60 7.60
N VAL A 51 2.51 -13.39 7.38
CA VAL A 51 3.36 -12.18 7.31
C VAL A 51 4.09 -11.93 8.64
N ALA A 52 3.41 -12.10 9.77
CA ALA A 52 3.99 -11.89 11.10
C ALA A 52 5.05 -12.95 11.47
N ALA A 53 4.87 -14.20 11.03
CA ALA A 53 5.70 -15.33 11.43
C ALA A 53 6.91 -15.59 10.50
N LEU A 54 6.89 -15.08 9.26
CA LEU A 54 7.90 -15.40 8.24
C LEU A 54 8.89 -14.24 8.05
N PRO A 55 10.11 -14.30 8.58
CA PRO A 55 11.07 -13.19 8.55
C PRO A 55 11.42 -12.66 7.16
N LYS A 56 11.36 -13.49 6.12
CA LYS A 56 11.61 -13.05 4.75
C LYS A 56 10.42 -12.31 4.13
N VAL A 57 9.22 -12.40 4.71
CA VAL A 57 8.04 -11.69 4.22
C VAL A 57 8.00 -10.30 4.82
N MET A 58 8.15 -9.30 3.97
CA MET A 58 8.30 -7.91 4.42
C MET A 58 6.99 -7.34 4.97
N PRO A 59 7.04 -6.55 6.06
CA PRO A 59 5.86 -5.91 6.67
C PRO A 59 5.42 -4.69 5.85
N HIS A 60 5.05 -4.92 4.61
CA HIS A 60 4.48 -3.92 3.70
C HIS A 60 3.25 -4.49 3.03
N ILE A 61 2.09 -3.89 3.28
CA ILE A 61 0.79 -4.37 2.83
C ILE A 61 0.16 -3.33 1.91
N GLU A 62 -0.13 -3.71 0.67
CA GLU A 62 -0.95 -2.91 -0.24
C GLU A 62 -2.40 -3.40 -0.20
N VAL A 63 -3.31 -2.57 0.30
CA VAL A 63 -4.72 -2.86 0.42
C VAL A 63 -5.56 -1.66 0.00
N PRO A 64 -5.99 -1.61 -1.28
CA PRO A 64 -6.69 -0.46 -1.86
C PRO A 64 -8.06 -0.23 -1.24
N ILE A 65 -8.34 0.99 -0.75
CA ILE A 65 -9.68 1.38 -0.31
C ILE A 65 -10.53 1.90 -1.46
N GLN A 66 -9.98 2.67 -2.35
CA GLN A 66 -10.55 3.36 -3.51
C GLN A 66 -11.29 4.66 -3.20
N ALA A 67 -12.12 4.74 -2.15
CA ALA A 67 -12.83 5.93 -1.67
C ALA A 67 -13.18 5.79 -0.18
N GLY A 68 -13.43 6.89 0.49
CA GLY A 68 -13.80 6.91 1.91
C GLY A 68 -15.31 7.05 2.18
N ASP A 69 -16.12 7.01 1.13
CA ASP A 69 -17.58 7.11 1.22
C ASP A 69 -18.26 5.82 0.78
N ASP A 70 -19.20 5.31 1.58
CA ASP A 70 -19.82 4.02 1.35
C ASP A 70 -20.68 3.98 0.08
N ALA A 71 -21.36 5.09 -0.28
CA ALA A 71 -22.15 5.15 -1.52
C ALA A 71 -21.23 5.14 -2.75
N VAL A 72 -20.08 5.81 -2.69
CA VAL A 72 -19.06 5.75 -3.75
C VAL A 72 -18.47 4.34 -3.86
N LEU A 73 -18.14 3.70 -2.73
CA LEU A 73 -17.66 2.31 -2.69
C LEU A 73 -18.69 1.32 -3.26
N GLU A 74 -19.97 1.50 -2.95
CA GLU A 74 -21.05 0.69 -3.52
C GLU A 74 -21.17 0.89 -5.04
N ASN A 75 -21.11 2.13 -5.52
CA ASN A 75 -21.11 2.43 -6.95
C ASN A 75 -19.89 1.82 -7.67
N MET A 76 -18.75 1.79 -7.01
CA MET A 76 -17.53 1.11 -7.50
C MET A 76 -17.61 -0.43 -7.36
N LYS A 77 -18.67 -0.99 -6.76
CA LYS A 77 -18.86 -2.44 -6.51
C LYS A 77 -17.74 -3.06 -5.68
N ARG A 78 -17.32 -2.39 -4.60
CA ARG A 78 -16.21 -2.85 -3.76
C ARG A 78 -16.61 -3.91 -2.74
N GLY A 79 -17.86 -3.91 -2.26
CA GLY A 79 -18.39 -4.92 -1.34
C GLY A 79 -17.83 -4.84 0.08
N TYR A 80 -17.40 -3.65 0.50
CA TYR A 80 -17.00 -3.28 1.86
C TYR A 80 -17.32 -1.81 2.10
N THR A 81 -17.37 -1.41 3.37
CA THR A 81 -17.58 -0.05 3.83
C THR A 81 -16.27 0.60 4.29
N ALA A 82 -16.30 1.92 4.48
CA ALA A 82 -15.17 2.65 5.09
C ALA A 82 -14.87 2.14 6.51
N ASP A 83 -15.91 1.75 7.28
CA ASP A 83 -15.72 1.18 8.61
C ASP A 83 -15.15 -0.24 8.59
N ASP A 84 -15.49 -1.07 7.60
CA ASP A 84 -14.82 -2.35 7.38
C ASP A 84 -13.32 -2.15 7.14
N TYR A 85 -12.99 -1.13 6.35
CA TYR A 85 -11.60 -0.79 6.07
C TYR A 85 -10.86 -0.29 7.32
N ARG A 86 -11.46 0.58 8.15
CA ARG A 86 -10.89 1.01 9.44
C ARG A 86 -10.55 -0.18 10.33
N ARG A 87 -11.51 -1.11 10.47
CA ARG A 87 -11.31 -2.36 11.24
C ARG A 87 -10.17 -3.21 10.68
N LEU A 88 -10.07 -3.30 9.36
CA LEU A 88 -8.99 -4.03 8.71
C LEU A 88 -7.62 -3.38 8.99
N ILE A 89 -7.49 -2.05 8.84
CA ILE A 89 -6.24 -1.35 9.13
C ILE A 89 -5.83 -1.51 10.60
N ALA A 90 -6.79 -1.40 11.52
CA ALA A 90 -6.54 -1.64 12.94
C ALA A 90 -6.05 -3.08 13.19
N LYS A 91 -6.65 -4.07 12.54
CA LYS A 91 -6.25 -5.48 12.61
C LYS A 91 -4.84 -5.70 12.06
N ILE A 92 -4.52 -5.16 10.88
CA ILE A 92 -3.17 -5.25 10.28
C ILE A 92 -2.14 -4.67 11.23
N ARG A 93 -2.37 -3.46 11.74
CA ARG A 93 -1.47 -2.80 12.70
C ARG A 93 -1.34 -3.59 13.99
N GLY A 94 -2.43 -4.10 14.53
CA GLY A 94 -2.41 -4.90 15.76
C GLY A 94 -1.64 -6.23 15.63
N ARG A 95 -1.55 -6.80 14.42
CA ARG A 95 -0.82 -8.05 14.16
C ARG A 95 0.62 -7.86 13.76
N LEU A 96 0.95 -6.75 13.06
CA LEU A 96 2.24 -6.58 12.40
C LEU A 96 3.10 -5.46 13.02
N ASN A 97 2.58 -4.66 13.95
CA ASN A 97 3.36 -3.64 14.66
C ASN A 97 4.12 -4.27 15.84
N SER A 98 5.24 -4.90 15.57
CA SER A 98 6.14 -5.50 16.58
C SER A 98 7.36 -4.63 16.91
N GLY A 99 7.19 -3.31 16.95
CA GLY A 99 8.27 -2.35 17.19
C GLY A 99 8.50 -1.41 16.00
N PHE A 100 9.61 -0.68 16.02
CA PHE A 100 9.98 0.19 14.89
C PHE A 100 10.67 -0.63 13.79
N PRO A 101 10.36 -0.40 12.52
CA PRO A 101 9.45 0.62 11.97
C PRO A 101 7.96 0.22 11.93
N GLY A 102 7.57 -0.93 12.42
CA GLY A 102 6.22 -1.46 12.34
C GLY A 102 5.83 -1.93 10.94
N VAL A 103 4.53 -1.91 10.61
CA VAL A 103 4.02 -2.24 9.29
C VAL A 103 3.81 -0.99 8.45
N SER A 104 4.23 -1.02 7.20
CA SER A 104 3.89 -0.01 6.19
C SER A 104 2.64 -0.43 5.44
N ILE A 105 1.68 0.48 5.28
CA ILE A 105 0.43 0.22 4.59
C ILE A 105 0.29 1.19 3.42
N ALA A 106 0.06 0.64 2.23
CA ALA A 106 -0.23 1.40 1.02
C ALA A 106 -1.68 1.18 0.58
N THR A 107 -2.27 2.19 -0.04
CA THR A 107 -3.63 2.17 -0.57
C THR A 107 -3.71 2.83 -1.94
N ASP A 108 -4.80 2.56 -2.68
CA ASP A 108 -5.16 3.30 -3.88
C ASP A 108 -6.42 4.12 -3.60
N ILE A 109 -6.47 5.35 -4.12
CA ILE A 109 -7.64 6.23 -4.04
C ILE A 109 -7.93 6.81 -5.42
N ILE A 110 -9.19 6.77 -5.82
CA ILE A 110 -9.68 7.38 -7.07
C ILE A 110 -10.61 8.53 -6.71
N VAL A 111 -10.27 9.74 -7.14
CA VAL A 111 -11.10 10.94 -6.96
C VAL A 111 -11.92 11.24 -8.20
N GLY A 112 -13.12 11.81 -8.00
CA GLY A 112 -14.00 12.22 -9.08
C GLY A 112 -14.62 11.01 -9.81
N PHE A 113 -14.94 9.95 -9.09
CA PHE A 113 -15.78 8.88 -9.62
C PHE A 113 -17.16 9.44 -9.99
N PRO A 114 -17.84 8.92 -11.04
CA PRO A 114 -19.16 9.43 -11.45
C PRO A 114 -20.13 9.60 -10.28
N GLY A 115 -20.71 10.79 -10.16
CA GLY A 115 -21.62 11.17 -9.08
C GLY A 115 -20.98 11.53 -7.74
N GLU A 116 -19.64 11.53 -7.63
CA GLU A 116 -18.97 11.89 -6.36
C GLU A 116 -19.19 13.37 -6.03
N THR A 117 -19.91 13.63 -4.95
CA THR A 117 -20.12 14.97 -4.41
C THR A 117 -18.92 15.45 -3.60
N GLU A 118 -18.85 16.76 -3.28
CA GLU A 118 -17.80 17.31 -2.41
C GLU A 118 -17.85 16.72 -1.00
N ALA A 119 -19.04 16.50 -0.45
CA ALA A 119 -19.19 15.88 0.87
C ALA A 119 -18.68 14.43 0.91
N GLN A 120 -18.81 13.68 -0.18
CA GLN A 120 -18.30 12.32 -0.31
C GLN A 120 -16.79 12.30 -0.48
N PHE A 121 -16.24 13.21 -1.27
CA PHE A 121 -14.80 13.42 -1.35
C PHE A 121 -14.20 13.81 0.01
N GLN A 122 -14.85 14.69 0.77
CA GLN A 122 -14.37 15.09 2.09
C GLN A 122 -14.25 13.88 3.03
N ARG A 123 -15.18 12.92 2.99
CA ARG A 123 -15.05 11.67 3.77
C ARG A 123 -13.83 10.85 3.36
N THR A 124 -13.45 10.88 2.08
CA THR A 124 -12.20 10.23 1.61
C THR A 124 -10.98 10.94 2.17
N TYR A 125 -10.98 12.27 2.18
CA TYR A 125 -9.92 13.08 2.76
C TYR A 125 -9.77 12.81 4.27
N ASP A 126 -10.88 12.88 5.02
CA ASP A 126 -10.91 12.66 6.47
C ASP A 126 -10.42 11.25 6.84
N LEU A 127 -10.80 10.25 6.04
CA LEU A 127 -10.35 8.88 6.25
C LEU A 127 -8.84 8.71 6.04
N LEU A 128 -8.26 9.35 5.02
CA LEU A 128 -6.83 9.32 4.79
C LEU A 128 -6.07 10.05 5.92
N GLU A 129 -6.58 11.20 6.37
CA GLU A 129 -6.04 11.95 7.51
C GLU A 129 -6.09 11.14 8.81
N GLU A 130 -7.22 10.46 9.08
CA GLU A 130 -7.41 9.58 10.24
C GLU A 130 -6.45 8.38 10.23
N LEU A 131 -6.40 7.67 9.11
CA LEU A 131 -5.67 6.39 9.03
C LEU A 131 -4.17 6.57 8.87
N ARG A 132 -3.70 7.70 8.34
CA ARG A 132 -2.27 8.02 8.20
C ARG A 132 -1.49 6.86 7.59
N LEU A 133 -1.84 6.50 6.37
CA LEU A 133 -1.20 5.41 5.64
C LEU A 133 0.14 5.87 5.05
N ASP A 134 1.09 4.95 4.92
CA ASP A 134 2.45 5.24 4.44
C ASP A 134 2.48 5.74 3.01
N VAL A 135 1.58 5.23 2.16
CA VAL A 135 1.46 5.59 0.75
C VAL A 135 0.00 5.56 0.33
N ALA A 136 -0.47 6.61 -0.34
CA ALA A 136 -1.69 6.59 -1.12
C ALA A 136 -1.35 6.81 -2.60
N HIS A 137 -1.62 5.81 -3.42
CA HIS A 137 -1.54 5.94 -4.87
C HIS A 137 -2.81 6.64 -5.37
N LEU A 138 -2.68 7.90 -5.72
CA LEU A 138 -3.80 8.74 -6.10
C LEU A 138 -4.05 8.70 -7.60
N ALA A 139 -5.30 8.58 -7.99
CA ALA A 139 -5.71 8.67 -9.38
C ALA A 139 -6.97 9.52 -9.53
N ARG A 140 -7.06 10.29 -10.63
CA ARG A 140 -8.30 10.89 -11.08
C ARG A 140 -9.09 9.87 -11.88
N TYR A 141 -10.38 9.79 -11.63
CA TYR A 141 -11.23 8.90 -12.43
C TYR A 141 -11.08 9.24 -13.94
N SER A 142 -10.95 8.20 -14.72
CA SER A 142 -10.95 8.24 -16.19
C SER A 142 -11.75 7.04 -16.69
N PRO A 143 -12.72 7.25 -17.59
CA PRO A 143 -13.49 6.16 -18.16
C PRO A 143 -12.60 5.14 -18.86
N ARG A 144 -12.71 3.87 -18.47
CA ARG A 144 -11.98 2.76 -19.12
C ARG A 144 -12.93 1.97 -19.98
N PRO A 145 -12.64 1.78 -21.28
CA PRO A 145 -13.47 0.98 -22.17
C PRO A 145 -13.78 -0.41 -21.59
N GLY A 146 -15.04 -0.82 -21.70
CA GLY A 146 -15.50 -2.13 -21.26
C GLY A 146 -15.86 -2.24 -19.78
N THR A 147 -15.64 -1.20 -18.95
CA THR A 147 -16.09 -1.21 -17.56
C THR A 147 -17.58 -0.91 -17.42
N VAL A 148 -18.18 -1.39 -16.31
CA VAL A 148 -19.59 -1.10 -16.00
C VAL A 148 -19.80 0.41 -15.79
N ALA A 149 -18.87 1.07 -15.11
CA ALA A 149 -18.95 2.52 -14.88
C ALA A 149 -18.99 3.28 -16.22
N GLN A 150 -18.07 3.00 -17.15
CA GLN A 150 -18.04 3.66 -18.47
C GLN A 150 -19.32 3.43 -19.27
N ARG A 151 -19.97 2.26 -19.13
CA ARG A 151 -21.19 1.94 -19.89
C ARG A 151 -22.48 2.47 -19.29
N ARG A 152 -22.52 2.71 -17.98
CA ARG A 152 -23.76 2.97 -17.25
C ARG A 152 -23.78 4.28 -16.47
N MET A 153 -22.63 4.95 -16.36
CA MET A 153 -22.50 6.17 -15.58
C MET A 153 -21.92 7.27 -16.46
N GLU A 154 -22.46 8.47 -16.35
CA GLU A 154 -21.92 9.65 -16.98
C GLU A 154 -20.73 10.15 -16.14
N ASP A 155 -19.66 10.56 -16.79
CA ASP A 155 -18.51 11.20 -16.13
C ASP A 155 -18.84 12.67 -15.87
N ASP A 156 -19.67 12.91 -14.85
CA ASP A 156 -20.30 14.19 -14.51
C ASP A 156 -19.45 15.07 -13.58
N VAL A 157 -18.32 14.58 -13.07
CA VAL A 157 -17.41 15.39 -12.24
C VAL A 157 -16.44 16.14 -13.14
N PRO A 158 -16.45 17.50 -13.13
CA PRO A 158 -15.56 18.30 -13.98
C PRO A 158 -14.06 17.99 -13.76
N ALA A 159 -13.26 18.10 -14.83
CA ALA A 159 -11.83 17.78 -14.78
C ALA A 159 -11.05 18.67 -13.80
N GLU A 160 -11.44 19.94 -13.67
CA GLU A 160 -10.88 20.89 -12.70
C GLU A 160 -11.19 20.50 -11.26
N VAL A 161 -12.39 19.99 -10.98
CA VAL A 161 -12.78 19.48 -9.65
C VAL A 161 -11.98 18.23 -9.31
N LYS A 162 -11.83 17.29 -10.26
CA LYS A 162 -10.96 16.11 -10.07
C LYS A 162 -9.52 16.50 -9.78
N LEU A 163 -9.01 17.51 -10.48
CA LEU A 163 -7.64 17.98 -10.28
C LEU A 163 -7.47 18.66 -8.92
N GLU A 164 -8.44 19.46 -8.50
CA GLU A 164 -8.41 20.12 -7.19
C GLU A 164 -8.46 19.08 -6.05
N ARG A 165 -9.38 18.11 -6.11
CA ARG A 165 -9.45 17.00 -5.14
C ARG A 165 -8.17 16.18 -5.09
N PHE A 166 -7.61 15.87 -6.26
CA PHE A 166 -6.33 15.16 -6.36
C PHE A 166 -5.21 15.91 -5.63
N ARG A 167 -5.06 17.21 -5.87
CA ARG A 167 -4.02 18.04 -5.24
C ARG A 167 -4.19 18.13 -3.72
N ARG A 168 -5.42 18.20 -3.22
CA ARG A 168 -5.70 18.20 -1.77
C ARG A 168 -5.22 16.90 -1.11
N LEU A 169 -5.53 15.74 -1.70
CA LEU A 169 -5.04 14.46 -1.20
C LEU A 169 -3.52 14.30 -1.37
N GLU A 170 -2.94 14.80 -2.46
CA GLU A 170 -1.50 14.79 -2.70
C GLU A 170 -0.77 15.56 -1.59
N THR A 171 -1.20 16.79 -1.28
CA THR A 171 -0.65 17.59 -0.18
C THR A 171 -0.79 16.90 1.18
N LEU A 172 -1.96 16.33 1.47
CA LEU A 172 -2.17 15.58 2.71
C LEU A 172 -1.24 14.36 2.80
N GLN A 173 -1.12 13.60 1.71
CA GLN A 173 -0.27 12.41 1.68
C GLN A 173 1.23 12.77 1.80
N GLU A 174 1.67 13.85 1.19
CA GLU A 174 3.04 14.35 1.35
C GLU A 174 3.34 14.71 2.81
N GLN A 175 2.40 15.39 3.49
CA GLN A 175 2.54 15.69 4.91
C GLN A 175 2.62 14.41 5.74
N ILE A 176 1.67 13.47 5.57
CA ILE A 176 1.65 12.19 6.30
C ILE A 176 2.95 11.41 6.07
N ALA A 177 3.39 11.30 4.82
CA ALA A 177 4.62 10.59 4.47
C ALA A 177 5.86 11.25 5.09
N GLY A 178 5.92 12.58 5.08
CA GLY A 178 6.99 13.35 5.72
C GLY A 178 7.08 13.08 7.22
N GLU A 179 5.94 13.08 7.93
CA GLU A 179 5.90 12.81 9.37
C GLU A 179 6.28 11.35 9.70
N ILE A 180 5.81 10.38 8.90
CA ILE A 180 6.22 8.96 9.05
C ILE A 180 7.73 8.80 8.77
N ASN A 181 8.23 9.43 7.71
CA ASN A 181 9.64 9.35 7.35
C ASN A 181 10.53 10.03 8.41
N ALA A 182 10.08 11.12 9.03
CA ALA A 182 10.82 11.77 10.11
C ALA A 182 11.12 10.82 11.28
N GLY A 183 10.27 9.82 11.53
CA GLY A 183 10.52 8.78 12.52
C GLY A 183 11.73 7.89 12.23
N TYR A 184 12.23 7.87 11.00
CA TYR A 184 13.44 7.13 10.64
C TYR A 184 14.74 7.90 10.92
N LEU A 185 14.68 9.21 11.14
CA LEU A 185 15.85 10.03 11.39
C LEU A 185 16.60 9.53 12.64
N GLY A 186 17.91 9.30 12.52
CA GLY A 186 18.74 8.75 13.57
C GLY A 186 18.60 7.24 13.82
N GLN A 187 17.70 6.56 13.12
CA GLN A 187 17.54 5.11 13.21
C GLN A 187 18.56 4.39 12.30
N THR A 188 18.90 3.14 12.69
CA THR A 188 19.70 2.25 11.86
C THR A 188 18.82 1.08 11.43
N VAL A 189 18.62 0.94 10.11
CA VAL A 189 17.67 -0.02 9.52
C VAL A 189 18.32 -0.89 8.45
N PRO A 190 17.85 -2.15 8.25
CA PRO A 190 18.35 -3.01 7.19
C PRO A 190 17.79 -2.55 5.83
N VAL A 191 18.68 -2.31 4.88
CA VAL A 191 18.37 -1.87 3.51
C VAL A 191 18.88 -2.91 2.53
N LEU A 192 18.00 -3.43 1.68
CA LEU A 192 18.38 -4.25 0.52
C LEU A 192 18.65 -3.30 -0.66
N PHE A 193 19.88 -3.32 -1.17
CA PHE A 193 20.29 -2.51 -2.31
C PHE A 193 19.98 -3.21 -3.63
N GLU A 194 19.27 -2.49 -4.51
CA GLU A 194 18.71 -3.03 -5.75
C GLU A 194 19.47 -2.60 -7.00
N ALA A 195 19.98 -1.36 -7.01
CA ALA A 195 20.65 -0.80 -8.19
C ALA A 195 21.48 0.43 -7.83
N LYS A 196 22.45 0.74 -8.67
CA LYS A 196 23.16 2.03 -8.65
C LYS A 196 22.46 3.02 -9.59
N VAL A 197 22.13 4.20 -9.08
CA VAL A 197 21.48 5.29 -9.82
C VAL A 197 22.36 6.52 -9.73
N LYS A 198 22.96 6.92 -10.84
CA LYS A 198 24.05 7.88 -10.87
C LYS A 198 25.17 7.38 -9.94
N GLU A 199 25.66 8.21 -9.00
CA GLU A 199 26.73 7.84 -8.08
C GLU A 199 26.24 7.24 -6.74
N ARG A 200 24.92 7.03 -6.57
CA ARG A 200 24.32 6.51 -5.33
C ARG A 200 23.69 5.14 -5.52
N TRP A 201 23.86 4.29 -4.54
CA TRP A 201 23.13 3.04 -4.41
C TRP A 201 21.72 3.32 -3.93
N LYS A 202 20.75 2.75 -4.64
CA LYS A 202 19.34 2.78 -4.31
C LYS A 202 18.94 1.45 -3.70
N GLY A 203 18.32 1.49 -2.52
CA GLY A 203 17.79 0.32 -1.84
C GLY A 203 16.45 0.61 -1.16
N ARG A 204 15.91 -0.42 -0.51
CA ARG A 204 14.65 -0.31 0.23
C ARG A 204 14.76 -0.93 1.61
N THR A 205 14.10 -0.29 2.57
CA THR A 205 13.88 -0.86 3.91
C THR A 205 12.89 -2.04 3.83
N GLU A 206 12.71 -2.74 4.94
CA GLU A 206 11.68 -3.79 5.07
C GLU A 206 10.27 -3.25 4.82
N THR A 207 10.01 -2.03 5.24
CA THR A 207 8.75 -1.29 5.06
C THR A 207 8.65 -0.54 3.71
N ASN A 208 9.48 -0.93 2.73
CA ASN A 208 9.46 -0.39 1.37
C ASN A 208 9.88 1.09 1.22
N LYS A 209 10.47 1.71 2.27
CA LYS A 209 11.01 3.08 2.16
C LYS A 209 12.25 3.09 1.29
N LEU A 210 12.35 4.08 0.42
CA LEU A 210 13.47 4.24 -0.50
C LEU A 210 14.66 4.87 0.24
N VAL A 211 15.85 4.30 0.07
CA VAL A 211 17.09 4.76 0.69
C VAL A 211 18.18 4.91 -0.37
N PHE A 212 18.94 5.99 -0.28
CA PHE A 212 20.10 6.25 -1.14
C PHE A 212 21.36 6.36 -0.29
N VAL A 213 22.43 5.67 -0.73
CA VAL A 213 23.74 5.66 -0.06
C VAL A 213 24.85 5.86 -1.09
N GLU A 214 25.82 6.69 -0.75
CA GLU A 214 27.07 6.80 -1.51
C GLU A 214 28.05 5.72 -1.04
N SER A 215 28.53 4.90 -1.96
CA SER A 215 29.53 3.88 -1.69
C SER A 215 30.32 3.53 -2.96
N THR A 216 31.60 3.29 -2.78
CA THR A 216 32.49 2.72 -3.82
C THR A 216 32.38 1.20 -3.94
N GLU A 217 31.85 0.54 -2.90
CA GLU A 217 31.61 -0.90 -2.92
C GLU A 217 30.43 -1.26 -3.82
N ASP A 218 30.44 -2.46 -4.37
CA ASP A 218 29.28 -3.04 -5.04
C ASP A 218 28.30 -3.54 -3.97
N LEU A 219 27.14 -2.87 -3.86
CA LEU A 219 26.09 -3.22 -2.91
C LEU A 219 24.93 -3.97 -3.55
N GLN A 220 24.96 -4.27 -4.84
CA GLN A 220 23.83 -4.90 -5.52
C GLN A 220 23.47 -6.26 -4.88
N GLY A 221 22.19 -6.43 -4.55
CA GLY A 221 21.66 -7.63 -3.91
C GLY A 221 22.06 -7.81 -2.44
N GLN A 222 22.76 -6.85 -1.85
CA GLN A 222 23.23 -6.95 -0.46
C GLN A 222 22.27 -6.25 0.50
N VAL A 223 22.07 -6.85 1.67
CA VAL A 223 21.43 -6.20 2.81
C VAL A 223 22.50 -5.59 3.70
N ARG A 224 22.38 -4.29 3.99
CA ARG A 224 23.28 -3.55 4.88
C ARG A 224 22.49 -2.78 5.92
N MET A 225 23.03 -2.67 7.12
CA MET A 225 22.52 -1.75 8.14
C MET A 225 22.91 -0.32 7.78
N VAL A 226 21.93 0.55 7.64
CA VAL A 226 22.12 1.95 7.22
C VAL A 226 21.60 2.87 8.30
N HIS A 227 22.44 3.79 8.74
CA HIS A 227 22.03 4.87 9.64
C HIS A 227 21.43 6.02 8.84
N ILE A 228 20.19 6.41 9.17
CA ILE A 228 19.44 7.42 8.43
C ILE A 228 19.76 8.82 8.97
N HIS A 229 20.45 9.62 8.19
CA HIS A 229 20.84 10.99 8.55
C HIS A 229 19.89 12.06 8.04
N TRP A 230 19.08 11.74 7.05
CA TRP A 230 18.18 12.68 6.39
C TRP A 230 16.94 11.96 5.87
N THR A 231 15.79 12.64 5.98
CA THR A 231 14.52 12.17 5.42
C THR A 231 13.92 13.30 4.59
N GLY A 232 13.51 13.00 3.36
CA GLY A 232 12.85 13.94 2.45
C GLY A 232 11.35 13.75 2.43
#